data_9588b75af575ee82cc6af32a7c94a482
#
_entry.id   9588b75af575ee82cc6af32a7c94a482
#
_cell.length_a   1.000
_cell.length_b   1.000
_cell.length_c   1.000
_cell.angle_alpha   90.00
_cell.angle_beta   90.00
_cell.angle_gamma   90.00
#
_symmetry.space_group_name_H-M   'P 1'
#
loop_
_entity.id
_entity.type
_entity.pdbx_description
1 polymer ?
#
loop_
_entity_poly.entity_id
_entity_poly.type
_entity_poly.pdbx_seq_one_letter_code
_entity_poly.pdbx_strand_id
1 'polypeptide(L)'
;MSTPALVMQPGLPPMTRQVRGYFAPVNRLTATPTPFDATTVASFAPDAPPAPWVDLGWIDGFTRASETKLQVVESGAPGTVLLQGRQSVGATVSMTFERWSKLTMTLTCGTQQTNVLEAGANPVAITAATSTATFLSTTNGAGTIQAGSLIAVDADYNGQTGYVGAGASAAYLATAISGDLHWIRRVTLNVGRVTAVTATGLQLAEPLLAGVPTQGMQAQSMVALQDREGGTFFQEWSALFFMQGEQGDALFFYYPRLQTMAG
;
A
#
# COMPACT_ATOMS: atom_id res chain seq x y z
N MET A 1 -17.12 -55.69 4.41
CA MET A 1 -17.15 -54.21 4.45
C MET A 1 -15.71 -53.76 4.54
N SER A 2 -15.21 -53.15 3.48
CA SER A 2 -13.83 -52.62 3.43
C SER A 2 -13.83 -51.27 4.14
N THR A 3 -13.06 -51.13 5.21
CA THR A 3 -12.83 -49.87 5.90
C THR A 3 -12.13 -48.90 4.93
N PRO A 4 -12.66 -47.72 4.67
CA PRO A 4 -11.95 -46.76 3.82
C PRO A 4 -10.60 -46.43 4.45
N ALA A 5 -9.54 -46.65 3.68
CA ALA A 5 -8.21 -46.23 4.11
C ALA A 5 -8.21 -44.70 4.31
N LEU A 6 -7.82 -44.23 5.49
CA LEU A 6 -7.55 -42.83 5.76
C LEU A 6 -6.39 -42.41 4.84
N VAL A 7 -6.71 -41.71 3.78
CA VAL A 7 -5.70 -41.07 2.94
C VAL A 7 -5.18 -39.91 3.74
N MET A 8 -3.99 -40.03 4.30
CA MET A 8 -3.28 -38.89 4.85
C MET A 8 -3.05 -37.93 3.70
N GLN A 9 -3.56 -36.68 3.84
CA GLN A 9 -3.18 -35.62 2.91
C GLN A 9 -1.65 -35.47 2.97
N PRO A 10 -0.97 -35.40 1.83
CA PRO A 10 0.44 -35.07 1.81
C PRO A 10 0.62 -33.77 2.58
N GLY A 11 1.63 -33.71 3.44
CA GLY A 11 1.95 -32.49 4.17
C GLY A 11 2.13 -31.35 3.17
N LEU A 12 1.71 -30.16 3.56
CA LEU A 12 1.96 -28.96 2.74
C LEU A 12 3.47 -28.89 2.48
N PRO A 13 3.89 -28.60 1.23
CA PRO A 13 5.30 -28.40 0.93
C PRO A 13 5.87 -27.28 1.80
N PRO A 14 7.18 -27.34 2.13
CA PRO A 14 7.80 -26.26 2.88
C PRO A 14 7.62 -24.95 2.11
N MET A 15 7.03 -23.97 2.77
CA MET A 15 6.83 -22.65 2.17
C MET A 15 8.06 -21.79 2.43
N THR A 16 8.45 -21.03 1.43
CA THR A 16 9.48 -20.01 1.63
C THR A 16 9.03 -19.03 2.71
N ARG A 17 9.96 -18.56 3.52
CA ARG A 17 9.65 -17.59 4.58
C ARG A 17 9.38 -16.18 4.07
N GLN A 18 9.52 -15.97 2.77
CA GLN A 18 9.28 -14.66 2.15
C GLN A 18 7.79 -14.46 1.93
N VAL A 19 7.30 -13.36 2.46
CA VAL A 19 5.92 -12.92 2.33
C VAL A 19 5.90 -11.58 1.64
N ARG A 20 5.02 -11.40 0.66
CA ARG A 20 4.80 -10.12 0.00
C ARG A 20 3.47 -9.56 0.44
N GLY A 21 3.44 -8.27 0.79
CA GLY A 21 2.26 -7.61 1.31
C GLY A 21 1.64 -6.66 0.30
N TYR A 22 0.30 -6.67 0.23
CA TYR A 22 -0.47 -5.73 -0.59
C TYR A 22 -1.56 -5.12 0.26
N PHE A 23 -1.69 -3.80 0.21
CA PHE A 23 -2.75 -3.09 0.90
C PHE A 23 -3.63 -2.35 -0.07
N ALA A 24 -4.92 -2.35 0.24
CA ALA A 24 -5.92 -1.55 -0.47
C ALA A 24 -6.80 -0.82 0.55
N PRO A 25 -7.24 0.40 0.26
CA PRO A 25 -8.03 1.16 1.21
C PRO A 25 -9.44 0.58 1.37
N VAL A 26 -9.98 0.66 2.58
CA VAL A 26 -11.40 0.43 2.84
C VAL A 26 -12.16 1.72 2.51
N ASN A 27 -13.26 1.59 1.79
CA ASN A 27 -14.10 2.75 1.48
C ASN A 27 -14.74 3.28 2.77
N ARG A 28 -14.37 4.48 3.20
CA ARG A 28 -14.87 5.09 4.45
C ARG A 28 -16.34 5.46 4.42
N LEU A 29 -16.87 5.83 3.26
CA LEU A 29 -18.26 6.25 3.13
C LEU A 29 -19.22 5.07 3.25
N THR A 30 -18.85 3.94 2.66
CA THR A 30 -19.68 2.73 2.63
C THR A 30 -19.22 1.65 3.61
N ALA A 31 -18.08 1.86 4.28
CA ALA A 31 -17.40 0.89 5.12
C ALA A 31 -17.11 -0.45 4.40
N THR A 32 -16.98 -0.41 3.08
CA THR A 32 -16.80 -1.59 2.24
C THR A 32 -15.31 -1.86 2.03
N PRO A 33 -14.82 -3.07 2.38
CA PRO A 33 -13.45 -3.47 2.10
C PRO A 33 -13.24 -3.68 0.59
N THR A 34 -12.00 -3.57 0.14
CA THR A 34 -11.62 -3.98 -1.22
C THR A 34 -11.66 -5.51 -1.27
N PRO A 35 -12.51 -6.11 -2.13
CA PRO A 35 -12.61 -7.56 -2.20
C PRO A 35 -11.37 -8.18 -2.84
N PHE A 36 -11.05 -9.39 -2.41
CA PHE A 36 -10.13 -10.28 -3.08
C PHE A 36 -10.85 -11.59 -3.38
N ASP A 37 -10.95 -11.93 -4.64
CA ASP A 37 -11.57 -13.18 -5.07
C ASP A 37 -10.48 -14.20 -5.41
N ALA A 38 -10.37 -15.24 -4.61
CA ALA A 38 -9.41 -16.32 -4.81
C ALA A 38 -9.65 -17.08 -6.12
N THR A 39 -10.85 -17.03 -6.69
CA THR A 39 -11.14 -17.69 -7.99
C THR A 39 -10.53 -16.94 -9.17
N THR A 40 -10.24 -15.64 -8.99
CA THR A 40 -9.60 -14.78 -9.99
C THR A 40 -8.11 -14.58 -9.74
N VAL A 41 -7.48 -15.43 -8.92
CA VAL A 41 -6.05 -15.36 -8.59
C VAL A 41 -5.15 -15.28 -9.83
N ALA A 42 -5.53 -15.95 -10.93
CA ALA A 42 -4.79 -15.85 -12.19
C ALA A 42 -4.70 -14.43 -12.76
N SER A 43 -5.60 -13.52 -12.37
CA SER A 43 -5.59 -12.11 -12.76
C SER A 43 -4.82 -11.21 -11.79
N PHE A 44 -4.44 -11.72 -10.62
CA PHE A 44 -3.62 -10.99 -9.65
C PHE A 44 -2.15 -11.24 -9.93
N ALA A 45 -1.52 -10.31 -10.64
CA ALA A 45 -0.09 -10.36 -10.90
C ALA A 45 0.67 -9.79 -9.69
N PRO A 46 1.52 -10.58 -9.01
CA PRO A 46 2.26 -10.10 -7.83
C PRO A 46 3.13 -8.87 -8.12
N ASP A 47 3.72 -8.79 -9.31
CA ASP A 47 4.58 -7.68 -9.71
C ASP A 47 3.82 -6.47 -10.28
N ALA A 48 2.54 -6.64 -10.59
CA ALA A 48 1.67 -5.59 -11.10
C ALA A 48 0.24 -5.78 -10.55
N PRO A 49 0.04 -5.57 -9.24
CA PRO A 49 -1.26 -5.79 -8.62
C PRO A 49 -2.31 -4.88 -9.25
N PRO A 50 -3.52 -5.36 -9.48
CA PRO A 50 -4.59 -4.53 -10.01
C PRO A 50 -4.96 -3.42 -9.00
N ALA A 51 -5.26 -2.22 -9.51
CA ALA A 51 -5.77 -1.16 -8.66
C ALA A 51 -7.08 -1.62 -7.97
N PRO A 52 -7.31 -1.26 -6.70
CA PRO A 52 -6.57 -0.31 -5.86
C PRO A 52 -5.49 -0.95 -4.96
N TRP A 53 -5.04 -2.16 -5.23
CA TRP A 53 -3.99 -2.82 -4.46
C TRP A 53 -2.63 -2.15 -4.65
N VAL A 54 -1.95 -1.83 -3.56
CA VAL A 54 -0.59 -1.31 -3.54
C VAL A 54 0.35 -2.38 -3.04
N ASP A 55 1.40 -2.65 -3.81
CA ASP A 55 2.48 -3.52 -3.40
C ASP A 55 3.36 -2.83 -2.34
N LEU A 56 3.41 -3.40 -1.15
CA LEU A 56 4.29 -2.96 -0.06
C LEU A 56 5.69 -3.59 -0.15
N GLY A 57 5.89 -4.49 -1.11
CA GLY A 57 7.12 -5.27 -1.26
C GLY A 57 7.16 -6.49 -0.35
N TRP A 58 8.36 -7.00 -0.19
CA TRP A 58 8.65 -8.11 0.71
C TRP A 58 8.58 -7.65 2.16
N ILE A 59 8.12 -8.54 3.02
CA ILE A 59 7.98 -8.30 4.45
C ILE A 59 8.63 -9.43 5.21
N ASP A 60 9.29 -9.08 6.31
CA ASP A 60 9.90 -10.00 7.25
C ASP A 60 9.08 -10.17 8.52
N GLY A 61 9.37 -11.24 9.27
CA GLY A 61 8.79 -11.45 10.59
C GLY A 61 7.27 -11.58 10.60
N PHE A 62 6.67 -12.00 9.48
CA PHE A 62 5.22 -12.16 9.41
C PHE A 62 4.72 -13.18 10.42
N THR A 63 3.96 -12.69 11.40
CA THR A 63 3.33 -13.53 12.43
C THR A 63 1.84 -13.23 12.53
N ARG A 64 1.09 -14.25 12.93
CA ARG A 64 -0.37 -14.17 13.13
C ARG A 64 -0.71 -14.72 14.50
N ALA A 65 -1.46 -13.95 15.26
CA ALA A 65 -2.04 -14.37 16.52
C ALA A 65 -3.55 -14.13 16.49
N SER A 66 -4.31 -15.06 17.05
CA SER A 66 -5.74 -14.89 17.24
C SER A 66 -6.10 -15.13 18.70
N GLU A 67 -6.97 -14.30 19.23
CA GLU A 67 -7.49 -14.40 20.60
C GLU A 67 -9.00 -14.46 20.55
N THR A 68 -9.57 -15.40 21.31
CA THR A 68 -11.00 -15.51 21.48
C THR A 68 -11.34 -15.24 22.93
N LYS A 69 -12.15 -14.23 23.20
CA LYS A 69 -12.72 -14.01 24.53
C LYS A 69 -14.01 -14.80 24.66
N LEU A 70 -14.04 -15.62 25.72
CA LEU A 70 -15.22 -16.41 26.07
C LEU A 70 -15.96 -15.73 27.20
N GLN A 71 -17.28 -15.70 27.10
CA GLN A 71 -18.16 -15.34 28.21
C GLN A 71 -18.79 -16.61 28.75
N VAL A 72 -18.65 -16.81 30.04
CA VAL A 72 -19.17 -17.98 30.76
C VAL A 72 -20.30 -17.49 31.65
N VAL A 73 -21.43 -18.17 31.57
CA VAL A 73 -22.55 -17.99 32.48
C VAL A 73 -22.57 -19.17 33.42
N GLU A 74 -22.42 -18.89 34.71
CA GLU A 74 -22.40 -19.90 35.77
C GLU A 74 -23.67 -19.81 36.61
N SER A 75 -24.12 -20.93 37.13
CA SER A 75 -25.25 -21.01 38.05
C SER A 75 -24.99 -22.02 39.16
N GLY A 76 -25.55 -21.74 40.35
CA GLY A 76 -25.42 -22.60 41.51
C GLY A 76 -24.28 -22.22 42.45
N ALA A 77 -24.24 -22.91 43.63
CA ALA A 77 -23.16 -22.82 44.61
C ALA A 77 -22.78 -24.24 45.06
N PRO A 78 -21.64 -24.79 44.59
CA PRO A 78 -20.62 -24.18 43.74
C PRO A 78 -21.11 -23.93 42.32
N GLY A 79 -20.57 -22.86 41.66
CA GLY A 79 -20.94 -22.46 40.32
C GLY A 79 -20.64 -23.55 39.28
N THR A 80 -21.67 -23.90 38.48
CA THR A 80 -21.52 -24.78 37.32
C THR A 80 -21.75 -23.97 36.04
N VAL A 81 -20.93 -24.20 35.05
CA VAL A 81 -21.03 -23.55 33.76
C VAL A 81 -22.32 -23.99 33.06
N LEU A 82 -23.25 -23.07 32.89
CA LEU A 82 -24.55 -23.29 32.22
C LEU A 82 -24.43 -23.05 30.71
N LEU A 83 -23.70 -21.99 30.32
CA LEU A 83 -23.57 -21.56 28.96
C LEU A 83 -22.20 -20.93 28.76
N GLN A 84 -21.58 -21.25 27.65
CA GLN A 84 -20.35 -20.63 27.22
C GLN A 84 -20.55 -20.06 25.82
N GLY A 85 -20.34 -18.77 25.66
CA GLY A 85 -20.48 -18.08 24.40
C GLY A 85 -19.19 -17.34 24.02
N ARG A 86 -18.99 -17.17 22.72
CA ARG A 86 -17.88 -16.37 22.21
C ARG A 86 -18.28 -14.90 22.26
N GLN A 87 -17.57 -14.10 23.05
CA GLN A 87 -17.83 -12.66 23.19
C GLN A 87 -17.18 -11.86 22.06
N SER A 88 -15.92 -12.13 21.76
CA SER A 88 -15.18 -11.46 20.70
C SER A 88 -14.06 -12.34 20.15
N VAL A 89 -13.70 -12.09 18.91
CA VAL A 89 -12.53 -12.67 18.27
C VAL A 89 -11.66 -11.52 17.80
N GLY A 90 -10.43 -11.47 18.28
CA GLY A 90 -9.40 -10.56 17.83
C GLY A 90 -8.35 -11.32 17.00
N ALA A 91 -7.81 -10.68 15.99
CA ALA A 91 -6.65 -11.19 15.27
C ALA A 91 -5.63 -10.07 15.11
N THR A 92 -4.37 -10.39 15.36
CA THR A 92 -3.24 -9.48 15.21
C THR A 92 -2.28 -10.05 14.18
N VAL A 93 -1.80 -9.19 13.30
CA VAL A 93 -0.75 -9.48 12.33
C VAL A 93 0.42 -8.57 12.65
N SER A 94 1.61 -9.14 12.77
CA SER A 94 2.85 -8.39 12.97
C SER A 94 3.80 -8.67 11.82
N MET A 95 4.50 -7.62 11.35
CA MET A 95 5.42 -7.71 10.22
C MET A 95 6.41 -6.55 10.22
N THR A 96 7.50 -6.71 9.48
CA THR A 96 8.50 -5.67 9.23
C THR A 96 8.56 -5.40 7.73
N PHE A 97 8.46 -4.13 7.34
CA PHE A 97 8.59 -3.73 5.94
C PHE A 97 10.05 -3.60 5.54
N GLU A 98 10.43 -4.19 4.41
CA GLU A 98 11.77 -4.04 3.83
C GLU A 98 11.87 -2.81 2.93
N ARG A 99 10.75 -2.32 2.40
CA ARG A 99 10.70 -1.16 1.50
C ARG A 99 10.18 0.09 2.20
N TRP A 100 10.78 1.20 1.82
CA TRP A 100 10.34 2.52 2.24
C TRP A 100 9.38 3.11 1.22
N SER A 101 8.19 3.49 1.70
CA SER A 101 7.20 4.26 0.94
C SER A 101 6.46 5.18 1.90
N LYS A 102 5.72 6.16 1.38
CA LYS A 102 4.86 7.00 2.23
C LYS A 102 3.89 6.15 3.04
N LEU A 103 3.33 5.13 2.43
CA LEU A 103 2.38 4.25 3.08
C LEU A 103 3.03 3.42 4.18
N THR A 104 4.17 2.76 3.91
CA THR A 104 4.86 1.95 4.92
C THR A 104 5.33 2.79 6.11
N MET A 105 5.86 3.99 5.87
CA MET A 105 6.24 4.92 6.94
C MET A 105 5.02 5.38 7.74
N THR A 106 3.93 5.73 7.07
CA THR A 106 2.68 6.12 7.74
C THR A 106 2.10 4.98 8.58
N LEU A 107 2.14 3.75 8.06
CA LEU A 107 1.66 2.56 8.76
C LEU A 107 2.51 2.23 9.99
N THR A 108 3.84 2.47 9.92
CA THR A 108 4.77 2.15 11.00
C THR A 108 4.81 3.21 12.08
N CYS A 109 4.85 4.49 11.70
CA CYS A 109 5.13 5.60 12.61
C CYS A 109 3.93 6.56 12.80
N GLY A 110 2.82 6.32 12.14
CA GLY A 110 1.65 7.20 12.19
C GLY A 110 1.89 8.57 11.56
N THR A 111 2.80 8.68 10.61
CA THR A 111 3.38 9.93 10.11
C THR A 111 2.62 10.55 8.96
N GLN A 112 2.85 11.84 8.74
CA GLN A 112 2.44 12.55 7.55
C GLN A 112 3.68 12.97 6.76
N GLN A 113 3.82 12.45 5.56
CA GLN A 113 4.94 12.74 4.68
C GLN A 113 4.68 13.99 3.85
N THR A 114 5.66 14.87 3.77
CA THR A 114 5.64 16.05 2.89
C THR A 114 6.89 16.07 2.03
N ASN A 115 6.73 16.43 0.76
CA ASN A 115 7.86 16.78 -0.09
C ASN A 115 8.29 18.22 0.22
N VAL A 116 9.56 18.42 0.53
CA VAL A 116 10.15 19.76 0.66
C VAL A 116 10.62 20.16 -0.72
N LEU A 117 9.89 21.09 -1.33
CA LEU A 117 10.18 21.59 -2.66
C LEU A 117 11.35 22.58 -2.63
N GLU A 118 12.10 22.64 -3.72
CA GLU A 118 13.17 23.59 -3.90
C GLU A 118 12.60 25.03 -3.95
N ALA A 119 13.22 25.96 -3.25
CA ALA A 119 12.77 27.35 -3.21
C ALA A 119 12.82 27.98 -4.62
N GLY A 120 11.69 28.53 -5.05
CA GLY A 120 11.54 29.12 -6.39
C GLY A 120 11.35 28.10 -7.52
N ALA A 121 11.26 26.79 -7.21
CA ALA A 121 10.92 25.79 -8.21
C ALA A 121 9.47 25.99 -8.69
N ASN A 122 9.30 26.02 -10.00
CA ASN A 122 7.98 26.02 -10.62
C ASN A 122 7.62 24.62 -11.09
N PRO A 123 6.35 24.21 -10.96
CA PRO A 123 5.89 22.96 -11.48
C PRO A 123 5.99 22.90 -13.01
N VAL A 124 6.47 21.78 -13.52
CA VAL A 124 6.57 21.50 -14.96
C VAL A 124 5.47 20.53 -15.34
N ALA A 125 4.59 20.96 -16.24
CA ALA A 125 3.49 20.11 -16.71
C ALA A 125 4.00 18.91 -17.53
N ILE A 126 3.48 17.75 -17.23
CA ILE A 126 3.83 16.48 -17.88
C ILE A 126 2.78 16.13 -18.92
N THR A 127 3.24 15.75 -20.12
CA THR A 127 2.39 15.24 -21.18
C THR A 127 2.27 13.72 -21.04
N ALA A 128 1.17 13.25 -20.45
CA ALA A 128 0.98 11.84 -20.11
C ALA A 128 1.06 10.90 -21.33
N ALA A 129 0.48 11.31 -22.45
CA ALA A 129 0.37 10.47 -23.67
C ALA A 129 1.73 10.05 -24.26
N THR A 130 2.78 10.81 -24.00
CA THR A 130 4.14 10.56 -24.54
C THR A 130 5.15 10.26 -23.44
N SER A 131 4.70 10.16 -22.20
CA SER A 131 5.54 9.81 -21.06
C SER A 131 5.57 8.30 -20.82
N THR A 132 6.66 7.86 -20.21
CA THR A 132 6.82 6.51 -19.67
C THR A 132 7.14 6.59 -18.17
N ALA A 133 7.33 5.48 -17.50
CA ALA A 133 7.74 5.50 -16.09
C ALA A 133 9.16 6.05 -15.89
N THR A 134 10.01 6.04 -16.93
CA THR A 134 11.40 6.51 -16.90
C THR A 134 11.65 7.78 -17.71
N PHE A 135 10.70 8.20 -18.53
CA PHE A 135 10.82 9.41 -19.34
C PHE A 135 9.55 10.27 -19.20
N LEU A 136 9.72 11.48 -18.71
CA LEU A 136 8.64 12.44 -18.52
C LEU A 136 8.66 13.45 -19.65
N SER A 137 7.74 13.33 -20.59
CA SER A 137 7.54 14.32 -21.64
C SER A 137 6.95 15.60 -21.06
N THR A 138 7.52 16.75 -21.40
CA THR A 138 7.11 18.05 -20.88
C THR A 138 6.61 18.97 -22.00
N THR A 139 5.59 19.76 -21.70
CA THR A 139 4.96 20.64 -22.70
C THR A 139 5.79 21.89 -23.01
N ASN A 140 6.45 22.45 -21.99
CA ASN A 140 7.16 23.73 -22.09
C ASN A 140 8.63 23.64 -21.65
N GLY A 141 9.29 22.48 -21.95
CA GLY A 141 10.65 22.24 -21.49
C GLY A 141 10.74 21.85 -20.01
N ALA A 142 11.94 21.80 -19.49
CA ALA A 142 12.23 21.31 -18.13
C ALA A 142 12.13 22.40 -17.03
N GLY A 143 11.81 23.64 -17.37
CA GLY A 143 11.81 24.75 -16.40
C GLY A 143 13.19 24.91 -15.75
N THR A 144 13.23 24.91 -14.42
CA THR A 144 14.45 24.99 -13.61
C THR A 144 15.08 23.62 -13.32
N ILE A 145 14.43 22.52 -13.72
CA ILE A 145 14.90 21.16 -13.46
C ILE A 145 16.14 20.85 -14.28
N GLN A 146 17.19 20.36 -13.63
CA GLN A 146 18.46 20.02 -14.25
C GLN A 146 18.79 18.53 -14.07
N ALA A 147 19.78 18.04 -14.81
CA ALA A 147 20.34 16.73 -14.56
C ALA A 147 20.94 16.69 -13.14
N GLY A 148 20.65 15.63 -12.40
CA GLY A 148 20.97 15.49 -10.99
C GLY A 148 19.88 15.91 -10.02
N SER A 149 18.89 16.70 -10.47
CA SER A 149 17.76 17.12 -9.62
C SER A 149 16.95 15.92 -9.14
N LEU A 150 16.51 15.97 -7.91
CA LEU A 150 15.47 15.10 -7.40
C LEU A 150 14.12 15.77 -7.65
N ILE A 151 13.17 15.06 -8.21
CA ILE A 151 11.85 15.59 -8.53
C ILE A 151 10.76 14.77 -7.85
N ALA A 152 9.71 15.45 -7.43
CA ALA A 152 8.43 14.86 -7.09
C ALA A 152 7.52 14.91 -8.31
N VAL A 153 6.79 13.83 -8.58
CA VAL A 153 5.81 13.74 -9.67
C VAL A 153 4.45 13.46 -9.07
N ASP A 154 3.57 14.44 -9.16
CA ASP A 154 2.23 14.35 -8.57
C ASP A 154 1.23 15.22 -9.34
N ALA A 155 -0.06 15.04 -9.04
CA ALA A 155 -1.10 15.95 -9.50
C ALA A 155 -1.25 17.10 -8.53
N ASP A 156 -1.70 18.24 -9.05
CA ASP A 156 -2.07 19.38 -8.22
C ASP A 156 -3.43 19.11 -7.55
N TYR A 157 -3.40 18.82 -6.27
CA TYR A 157 -4.59 18.72 -5.44
C TYR A 157 -4.84 20.03 -4.72
N ASN A 158 -5.67 20.87 -5.29
CA ASN A 158 -6.02 22.19 -4.71
C ASN A 158 -4.81 23.11 -4.46
N GLY A 159 -3.89 23.18 -5.40
CA GLY A 159 -2.69 24.01 -5.27
C GLY A 159 -1.59 23.39 -4.37
N GLN A 160 -1.67 22.09 -4.11
CA GLN A 160 -0.73 21.37 -3.25
C GLN A 160 0.17 20.40 -4.03
N THR A 161 0.59 20.78 -5.22
CA THR A 161 1.50 20.00 -6.05
C THR A 161 2.76 19.61 -5.27
N GLY A 162 3.09 18.32 -5.30
CA GLY A 162 4.18 17.76 -4.51
C GLY A 162 3.93 17.72 -3.00
N TYR A 163 2.80 18.22 -2.55
CA TYR A 163 2.42 18.15 -1.14
C TYR A 163 1.86 16.79 -0.79
N VAL A 164 2.42 16.22 0.25
CA VAL A 164 2.07 14.90 0.75
C VAL A 164 1.64 14.95 2.22
N GLY A 165 1.37 16.14 2.72
CA GLY A 165 1.00 16.34 4.12
C GLY A 165 -0.33 15.71 4.52
N ALA A 166 -1.26 15.62 3.57
CA ALA A 166 -2.43 14.78 3.72
C ALA A 166 -2.13 13.31 3.38
N GLY A 167 -0.99 13.04 2.78
CA GLY A 167 -0.38 11.74 2.57
C GLY A 167 -1.34 10.62 2.26
N ALA A 168 -1.08 9.46 2.86
CA ALA A 168 -1.94 8.29 2.75
C ALA A 168 -3.36 8.55 3.26
N SER A 169 -3.56 9.45 4.22
CA SER A 169 -4.89 9.79 4.74
C SER A 169 -5.77 10.50 3.71
N ALA A 170 -5.19 11.25 2.77
CA ALA A 170 -5.92 11.90 1.70
C ALA A 170 -6.49 10.92 0.65
N ALA A 171 -6.03 9.68 0.64
CA ALA A 171 -6.54 8.66 -0.26
C ALA A 171 -8.06 8.46 -0.14
N TYR A 172 -8.66 8.87 0.97
CA TYR A 172 -10.10 8.75 1.21
C TYR A 172 -10.92 9.99 0.93
N LEU A 173 -10.28 11.09 0.60
CA LEU A 173 -10.98 12.35 0.30
C LEU A 173 -11.59 12.36 -1.10
N ALA A 174 -11.11 11.50 -1.99
CA ALA A 174 -11.68 11.35 -3.31
C ALA A 174 -12.97 10.50 -3.27
N THR A 175 -13.77 10.65 -4.28
CA THR A 175 -14.95 9.83 -4.57
C THR A 175 -14.63 8.34 -4.52
N ALA A 176 -15.35 7.46 -5.10
CA ALA A 176 -15.04 6.03 -5.04
C ALA A 176 -13.57 5.74 -5.40
N ILE A 177 -12.90 4.89 -4.60
CA ILE A 177 -11.48 4.54 -4.76
C ILE A 177 -11.17 4.04 -6.17
N SER A 178 -12.09 3.29 -6.77
CA SER A 178 -11.99 2.83 -8.16
C SER A 178 -11.94 3.95 -9.20
N GLY A 179 -12.42 5.14 -8.85
CA GLY A 179 -12.37 6.34 -9.68
C GLY A 179 -11.22 7.29 -9.35
N ASP A 180 -10.47 7.03 -8.29
CA ASP A 180 -9.34 7.88 -7.89
C ASP A 180 -8.03 7.39 -8.52
N LEU A 181 -7.73 7.90 -9.70
CA LEU A 181 -6.51 7.55 -10.45
C LEU A 181 -5.21 7.96 -9.75
N HIS A 182 -5.29 8.79 -8.72
CA HIS A 182 -4.13 9.41 -8.08
C HIS A 182 -3.81 8.85 -6.70
N TRP A 183 -4.66 7.97 -6.14
CA TRP A 183 -4.45 7.51 -4.77
C TRP A 183 -3.12 6.75 -4.58
N ILE A 184 -2.70 5.94 -5.55
CA ILE A 184 -1.40 5.25 -5.51
C ILE A 184 -0.25 6.24 -5.35
N ARG A 185 -0.33 7.40 -6.01
CA ARG A 185 0.68 8.45 -5.92
C ARG A 185 0.69 9.14 -4.58
N ARG A 186 -0.48 9.33 -3.98
CA ARG A 186 -0.58 9.89 -2.63
C ARG A 186 0.02 9.00 -1.57
N VAL A 187 -0.01 7.69 -1.76
CA VAL A 187 0.48 6.70 -0.78
C VAL A 187 1.88 6.17 -1.08
N THR A 188 2.47 6.51 -2.23
CA THR A 188 3.84 6.12 -2.61
C THR A 188 4.79 7.31 -2.65
N LEU A 189 6.09 7.04 -2.52
CA LEU A 189 7.14 8.03 -2.74
C LEU A 189 7.38 8.18 -4.24
N ASN A 190 6.47 8.87 -4.94
CA ASN A 190 6.59 9.04 -6.39
C ASN A 190 7.63 10.12 -6.75
N VAL A 191 8.87 9.79 -6.52
CA VAL A 191 10.04 10.65 -6.74
C VAL A 191 11.00 10.01 -7.73
N GLY A 192 11.75 10.82 -8.44
CA GLY A 192 12.74 10.36 -9.40
C GLY A 192 13.95 11.28 -9.44
N ARG A 193 15.11 10.71 -9.74
CA ARG A 193 16.33 11.48 -10.03
C ARG A 193 16.45 11.68 -11.53
N VAL A 194 16.59 12.92 -11.94
CA VAL A 194 16.79 13.28 -13.35
C VAL A 194 18.23 12.98 -13.77
N THR A 195 18.41 12.16 -14.79
CA THR A 195 19.74 11.85 -15.36
C THR A 195 20.08 12.73 -16.55
N ALA A 196 19.07 13.11 -17.33
CA ALA A 196 19.26 14.00 -18.47
C ALA A 196 17.99 14.85 -18.69
N VAL A 197 18.24 16.06 -19.18
CA VAL A 197 17.22 17.00 -19.63
C VAL A 197 17.34 17.11 -21.14
N THR A 198 16.22 16.90 -21.83
CA THR A 198 16.12 17.02 -23.29
C THR A 198 15.19 18.16 -23.66
N ALA A 199 15.13 18.51 -24.94
CA ALA A 199 14.19 19.50 -25.42
C ALA A 199 12.72 19.10 -25.22
N THR A 200 12.44 17.79 -25.10
CA THR A 200 11.09 17.23 -25.02
C THR A 200 10.74 16.64 -23.68
N GLY A 201 11.68 16.60 -22.72
CA GLY A 201 11.37 16.02 -21.40
C GLY A 201 12.57 15.71 -20.52
N LEU A 202 12.29 14.94 -19.48
CA LEU A 202 13.20 14.57 -18.40
C LEU A 202 13.41 13.06 -18.41
N GLN A 203 14.65 12.62 -18.51
CA GLN A 203 15.03 11.21 -18.33
C GLN A 203 15.30 10.94 -16.85
N LEU A 204 14.71 9.88 -16.31
CA LEU A 204 14.91 9.43 -14.94
C LEU A 204 15.89 8.28 -14.84
N ALA A 205 16.57 8.17 -13.70
CA ALA A 205 17.46 7.07 -13.36
C ALA A 205 16.73 5.75 -13.21
N GLU A 206 15.56 5.80 -12.54
CA GLU A 206 14.74 4.65 -12.21
C GLU A 206 13.28 4.90 -12.57
N PRO A 207 12.49 3.85 -12.81
CA PRO A 207 11.07 4.00 -13.04
C PRO A 207 10.36 4.63 -11.83
N LEU A 208 9.40 5.51 -12.09
CA LEU A 208 8.54 6.03 -11.04
C LEU A 208 7.75 4.90 -10.38
N LEU A 209 7.70 4.88 -9.05
CA LEU A 209 7.00 3.85 -8.27
C LEU A 209 5.49 3.79 -8.58
N ALA A 210 4.88 4.91 -8.91
CA ALA A 210 3.48 4.97 -9.32
C ALA A 210 3.27 4.70 -10.82
N GLY A 211 4.30 4.25 -11.53
CA GLY A 211 4.23 3.93 -12.95
C GLY A 211 4.17 5.16 -13.87
N VAL A 212 3.54 4.99 -15.02
CA VAL A 212 3.41 6.05 -16.03
C VAL A 212 2.58 7.20 -15.48
N PRO A 213 3.04 8.47 -15.62
CA PRO A 213 2.25 9.62 -15.21
C PRO A 213 0.92 9.70 -15.93
N THR A 214 -0.11 10.19 -15.25
CA THR A 214 -1.43 10.45 -15.85
C THR A 214 -1.62 11.93 -16.15
N GLN A 215 -2.69 12.23 -16.87
CA GLN A 215 -3.05 13.60 -17.22
C GLN A 215 -3.17 14.50 -15.97
N GLY A 216 -2.68 15.73 -16.09
CA GLY A 216 -2.70 16.71 -14.99
C GLY A 216 -1.55 16.59 -14.01
N MET A 217 -0.63 15.66 -14.22
CA MET A 217 0.57 15.57 -13.40
C MET A 217 1.62 16.61 -13.76
N GLN A 218 2.40 16.94 -12.74
CA GLN A 218 3.47 17.91 -12.80
C GLN A 218 4.72 17.31 -12.13
N ALA A 219 5.87 17.71 -12.62
CA ALA A 219 7.17 17.46 -11.99
C ALA A 219 7.66 18.74 -11.32
N GLN A 220 8.19 18.61 -10.11
CA GLN A 220 8.74 19.75 -9.37
C GLN A 220 10.01 19.34 -8.64
N SER A 221 11.05 20.19 -8.71
CA SER A 221 12.30 19.96 -7.97
C SER A 221 12.05 19.96 -6.48
N MET A 222 12.65 18.99 -5.80
CA MET A 222 12.58 18.83 -4.35
C MET A 222 13.95 18.70 -3.73
N VAL A 223 14.06 19.15 -2.48
CA VAL A 223 15.30 19.08 -1.70
C VAL A 223 15.32 17.85 -0.81
N ALA A 224 14.20 17.54 -0.18
CA ALA A 224 14.10 16.48 0.82
C ALA A 224 12.67 15.97 0.98
N LEU A 225 12.54 14.87 1.71
CA LEU A 225 11.31 14.43 2.32
C LEU A 225 11.33 14.85 3.78
N GLN A 226 10.27 15.47 4.23
CA GLN A 226 10.06 15.79 5.64
C GLN A 226 9.01 14.86 6.21
N ASP A 227 9.33 14.27 7.36
CA ASP A 227 8.44 13.43 8.11
C ASP A 227 8.12 14.04 9.47
N ARG A 228 6.92 13.75 9.98
CA ARG A 228 6.48 14.13 11.31
C ARG A 228 5.92 12.91 12.01
N GLU A 229 6.72 12.31 12.86
CA GLU A 229 6.31 11.17 13.69
C GLU A 229 5.26 11.56 14.74
N GLY A 230 4.51 10.57 15.20
CA GLY A 230 3.50 10.75 16.26
C GLY A 230 2.21 11.41 15.78
N GLY A 231 1.90 11.31 14.50
CA GLY A 231 0.61 11.75 13.94
C GLY A 231 -0.54 10.83 14.35
N THR A 232 -1.76 11.30 14.15
CA THR A 232 -3.00 10.54 14.40
C THR A 232 -3.46 9.78 13.15
N PHE A 233 -2.55 9.13 12.46
CA PHE A 233 -2.93 8.34 11.30
C PHE A 233 -3.70 7.10 11.75
N PHE A 234 -4.98 7.15 11.54
CA PHE A 234 -5.88 6.04 11.82
C PHE A 234 -6.65 5.69 10.56
N GLN A 235 -6.40 4.50 10.04
CA GLN A 235 -7.01 4.08 8.80
C GLN A 235 -7.22 2.58 8.76
N GLU A 236 -8.34 2.16 8.14
CA GLU A 236 -8.60 0.76 7.86
C GLU A 236 -8.14 0.40 6.45
N TRP A 237 -7.53 -0.75 6.34
CA TRP A 237 -7.00 -1.29 5.08
C TRP A 237 -7.52 -2.70 4.85
N SER A 238 -7.81 -3.03 3.61
CA SER A 238 -7.85 -4.42 3.18
C SER A 238 -6.41 -4.87 2.92
N ALA A 239 -6.04 -6.02 3.43
CA ALA A 239 -4.68 -6.53 3.29
C ALA A 239 -4.67 -7.93 2.69
N LEU A 240 -3.72 -8.15 1.82
CA LEU A 240 -3.45 -9.44 1.19
C LEU A 240 -1.96 -9.76 1.39
N PHE A 241 -1.68 -10.92 1.95
CA PHE A 241 -0.32 -11.43 2.10
C PHE A 241 -0.17 -12.67 1.24
N PHE A 242 0.85 -12.65 0.41
CA PHE A 242 1.17 -13.69 -0.55
C PHE A 242 2.45 -14.39 -0.14
N MET A 243 2.37 -15.72 -0.05
CA MET A 243 3.51 -16.59 0.18
C MET A 243 3.62 -17.55 -1.00
N GLN A 244 4.79 -17.65 -1.58
CA GLN A 244 5.07 -18.61 -2.64
C GLN A 244 5.82 -19.81 -2.08
N GLY A 245 5.32 -20.99 -2.38
CA GLY A 245 6.00 -22.25 -2.07
C GLY A 245 7.04 -22.62 -3.11
N GLU A 246 7.97 -23.50 -2.73
CA GLU A 246 9.06 -23.96 -3.60
C GLU A 246 8.59 -24.75 -4.84
N GLN A 247 7.37 -25.31 -4.78
CA GLN A 247 6.78 -26.08 -5.87
C GLN A 247 5.84 -25.26 -6.77
N GLY A 248 5.84 -23.93 -6.61
CA GLY A 248 4.94 -23.06 -7.36
C GLY A 248 3.56 -22.89 -6.72
N ASP A 249 3.35 -23.46 -5.54
CA ASP A 249 2.13 -23.24 -4.77
C ASP A 249 2.08 -21.80 -4.27
N ALA A 250 0.87 -21.26 -4.17
CA ALA A 250 0.64 -19.93 -3.64
C ALA A 250 -0.33 -20.01 -2.46
N LEU A 251 0.02 -19.34 -1.38
CA LEU A 251 -0.85 -19.17 -0.22
C LEU A 251 -1.17 -17.71 -0.04
N PHE A 252 -2.47 -17.39 0.05
CA PHE A 252 -2.96 -16.05 0.27
C PHE A 252 -3.63 -15.95 1.64
N PHE A 253 -3.25 -14.91 2.40
CA PHE A 253 -3.98 -14.51 3.60
C PHE A 253 -4.68 -13.19 3.31
N TYR A 254 -6.00 -13.23 3.21
CA TYR A 254 -6.80 -12.03 2.99
C TYR A 254 -7.46 -11.57 4.29
N TYR A 255 -7.25 -10.31 4.61
CA TYR A 255 -7.87 -9.61 5.72
C TYR A 255 -8.73 -8.47 5.16
N PRO A 256 -10.06 -8.60 5.22
CA PRO A 256 -10.95 -7.56 4.71
C PRO A 256 -10.72 -6.21 5.36
N ARG A 257 -10.42 -6.20 6.66
CA ARG A 257 -10.21 -4.97 7.44
C ARG A 257 -9.09 -5.19 8.45
N LEU A 258 -8.03 -4.41 8.29
CA LEU A 258 -6.93 -4.26 9.24
C LEU A 258 -6.82 -2.81 9.67
N GLN A 259 -6.49 -2.61 10.93
CA GLN A 259 -6.15 -1.31 11.48
C GLN A 259 -4.73 -1.37 12.03
N THR A 260 -3.98 -0.29 11.87
CA THR A 260 -2.69 -0.17 12.54
C THR A 260 -2.93 0.03 14.02
N MET A 261 -2.28 -0.77 14.83
CA MET A 261 -2.15 -0.50 16.25
C MET A 261 -0.94 0.41 16.42
N ALA A 262 -1.15 1.59 17.02
CA ALA A 262 -0.03 2.45 17.40
C ALA A 262 0.86 1.65 18.34
N GLY A 263 2.13 1.50 17.97
CA GLY A 263 3.15 0.89 18.79
C GLY A 263 3.57 1.81 19.91
#